data_1f1953511a47a832db98861705ad9bf2
#
_entry.id   1f1953511a47a832db98861705ad9bf2
#
_cell.length_a   1.000
_cell.length_b   1.000
_cell.length_c   1.000
_cell.angle_alpha   90.00
_cell.angle_beta   90.00
_cell.angle_gamma   90.00
#
_symmetry.space_group_name_H-M   'P 1'
#
loop_
_entity.id
_entity.type
_entity.pdbx_description
1 polymer ?
#
loop_
_entity_poly.entity_id
_entity_poly.type
_entity_poly.pdbx_seq_one_letter_code
_entity_poly.pdbx_strand_id
1 'polypeptide(L)'
;MIKKLYSLFSILLLLASCATEEIEQIEIQPTDGSMVSLSFSVDAPNALEITKATGDVEKGVESLYLYTFNEDGEFISPVVEAVVSGNGYTASISKETRTIHFVANDGTLTPSLESGMASLGTDKQIFWGKRTFSEIPAKNISNNLEDAGNNNVELLRNWAKITLNLSSEAAVKLKNVSYLIYNESQLASISYKDAGKLNIPNQDFYAPQNEPDASKYAKPGESVYTFEHYNQDKNATFVIIKAQFDGSKTYTYYKIDLAVKDENDKVTRVYDVVRNYAFNI
;
A
#
# COMPACT_ATOMS: atom_id res chain seq x y z
N MET A 1 -54.28 67.32 6.79
CA MET A 1 -52.83 67.22 6.88
C MET A 1 -52.50 65.77 7.31
N ILE A 2 -52.21 64.96 6.38
CA ILE A 2 -51.97 63.54 6.58
C ILE A 2 -50.48 63.26 6.31
N LYS A 3 -49.72 62.96 7.34
CA LYS A 3 -48.33 62.52 7.17
C LYS A 3 -48.33 61.02 6.99
N LYS A 4 -47.93 60.60 5.82
CA LYS A 4 -47.68 59.17 5.46
C LYS A 4 -46.41 58.68 6.16
N LEU A 5 -46.56 57.72 7.05
CA LEU A 5 -45.45 56.97 7.68
C LEU A 5 -45.15 55.78 6.79
N TYR A 6 -44.04 55.80 6.10
CA TYR A 6 -43.54 54.65 5.36
C TYR A 6 -42.76 53.76 6.34
N SER A 7 -43.38 52.65 6.69
CA SER A 7 -42.73 51.59 7.41
C SER A 7 -41.81 50.86 6.43
N LEU A 8 -40.51 51.02 6.62
CA LEU A 8 -39.49 50.32 5.87
C LEU A 8 -39.35 48.95 6.48
N PHE A 9 -39.96 47.95 5.86
CA PHE A 9 -39.81 46.56 6.23
C PHE A 9 -38.48 46.08 5.63
N SER A 10 -37.39 46.17 6.41
CA SER A 10 -36.13 45.56 6.04
C SER A 10 -36.24 44.05 6.16
N ILE A 11 -36.46 43.38 5.05
CA ILE A 11 -36.27 41.94 4.93
C ILE A 11 -34.77 41.69 4.95
N LEU A 12 -34.28 41.26 6.09
CA LEU A 12 -32.91 40.75 6.23
C LEU A 12 -32.89 39.34 5.61
N LEU A 13 -32.57 39.28 4.32
CA LEU A 13 -32.17 38.03 3.66
C LEU A 13 -30.82 37.63 4.24
N LEU A 14 -30.84 36.68 5.18
CA LEU A 14 -29.67 35.90 5.55
C LEU A 14 -29.35 35.00 4.34
N LEU A 15 -28.52 35.49 3.43
CA LEU A 15 -27.78 34.66 2.50
C LEU A 15 -26.81 33.85 3.35
N ALA A 16 -27.21 32.63 3.65
CA ALA A 16 -26.26 31.60 4.04
C ALA A 16 -25.35 31.39 2.83
N SER A 17 -24.30 32.20 2.74
CA SER A 17 -23.14 31.89 1.90
C SER A 17 -22.54 30.60 2.44
N CYS A 18 -22.83 29.49 1.78
CA CYS A 18 -21.89 28.38 1.79
C CYS A 18 -20.62 28.95 1.19
N ALA A 19 -19.71 29.37 2.03
CA ALA A 19 -18.33 29.53 1.64
C ALA A 19 -17.84 28.10 1.31
N THR A 20 -17.94 27.74 0.04
CA THR A 20 -16.97 26.80 -0.50
C THR A 20 -15.65 27.53 -0.28
N GLU A 21 -14.90 27.05 0.71
CA GLU A 21 -13.48 27.38 0.79
C GLU A 21 -12.88 26.91 -0.55
N GLU A 22 -12.75 27.84 -1.49
CA GLU A 22 -11.83 27.68 -2.60
C GLU A 22 -10.47 27.52 -1.95
N ILE A 23 -10.00 26.25 -1.92
CA ILE A 23 -8.63 25.96 -1.55
C ILE A 23 -7.78 26.77 -2.52
N GLU A 24 -7.15 27.84 -2.03
CA GLU A 24 -6.12 28.54 -2.80
C GLU A 24 -5.08 27.48 -3.17
N GLN A 25 -5.15 27.06 -4.44
CA GLN A 25 -4.11 26.23 -5.02
C GLN A 25 -2.85 27.09 -4.98
N ILE A 26 -1.93 26.72 -4.13
CA ILE A 26 -0.58 27.31 -4.19
C ILE A 26 -0.01 26.90 -5.54
N GLU A 27 -0.16 27.75 -6.54
CA GLU A 27 0.52 27.61 -7.82
C GLU A 27 2.03 27.78 -7.55
N ILE A 28 2.71 26.67 -7.36
CA ILE A 28 4.18 26.68 -7.42
C ILE A 28 4.53 26.88 -8.90
N GLN A 29 4.72 28.13 -9.29
CA GLN A 29 5.14 28.46 -10.66
C GLN A 29 6.56 27.98 -10.85
N PRO A 30 6.83 27.16 -11.88
CA PRO A 30 8.20 26.79 -12.21
C PRO A 30 8.97 28.03 -12.65
N THR A 31 10.12 28.26 -12.04
CA THR A 31 10.93 29.46 -12.23
C THR A 31 11.67 29.52 -13.58
N ASP A 32 11.80 28.38 -14.28
CA ASP A 32 12.57 28.28 -15.53
C ASP A 32 11.85 27.65 -16.72
N GLY A 33 10.59 27.25 -16.56
CA GLY A 33 9.79 26.62 -17.61
C GLY A 33 10.14 25.15 -17.89
N SER A 34 11.09 24.55 -17.18
CA SER A 34 11.46 23.12 -17.29
C SER A 34 10.66 22.21 -16.37
N MET A 35 9.98 22.78 -15.38
CA MET A 35 9.18 22.08 -14.39
C MET A 35 7.69 22.25 -14.63
N VAL A 36 6.91 21.27 -14.15
CA VAL A 36 5.44 21.36 -14.09
C VAL A 36 4.96 21.00 -12.69
N SER A 37 3.92 21.69 -12.24
CA SER A 37 3.24 21.36 -10.99
C SER A 37 2.12 20.36 -11.26
N LEU A 38 2.09 19.27 -10.49
CA LEU A 38 1.05 18.25 -10.54
C LEU A 38 0.20 18.32 -9.29
N SER A 39 -1.12 18.15 -9.43
CA SER A 39 -2.06 17.97 -8.32
C SER A 39 -2.78 16.64 -8.50
N PHE A 40 -2.78 15.80 -7.48
CA PHE A 40 -3.35 14.45 -7.56
C PHE A 40 -3.77 13.94 -6.18
N SER A 41 -4.63 12.93 -6.16
CA SER A 41 -4.94 12.13 -4.99
C SER A 41 -4.29 10.76 -5.10
N VAL A 42 -4.17 10.08 -3.98
CA VAL A 42 -3.78 8.67 -3.94
C VAL A 42 -4.86 7.86 -3.26
N ASP A 43 -5.12 6.68 -3.79
CA ASP A 43 -6.01 5.68 -3.19
C ASP A 43 -5.13 4.52 -2.73
N ALA A 44 -4.82 4.53 -1.44
CA ALA A 44 -4.19 3.38 -0.81
C ALA A 44 -5.31 2.41 -0.43
N PRO A 45 -5.10 1.09 -0.61
CA PRO A 45 -6.07 0.11 -0.15
C PRO A 45 -6.41 0.40 1.30
N ASN A 46 -7.72 0.48 1.62
CA ASN A 46 -8.16 0.72 2.99
C ASN A 46 -7.40 -0.19 3.94
N ALA A 47 -6.85 0.38 5.02
CA ALA A 47 -6.36 -0.41 6.12
C ALA A 47 -7.50 -1.34 6.51
N LEU A 48 -7.37 -2.64 6.24
CA LEU A 48 -8.34 -3.62 6.71
C LEU A 48 -8.40 -3.45 8.22
N GLU A 49 -9.60 -3.26 8.79
CA GLU A 49 -9.78 -3.04 10.23
C GLU A 49 -8.92 -4.03 11.00
N ILE A 50 -7.91 -3.51 11.69
CA ILE A 50 -6.94 -4.32 12.39
C ILE A 50 -7.48 -4.51 13.81
N THR A 51 -7.93 -5.70 14.09
CA THR A 51 -7.89 -6.17 15.47
C THR A 51 -6.40 -6.34 15.82
N LYS A 52 -5.94 -5.59 16.81
CA LYS A 52 -4.56 -5.46 17.24
C LYS A 52 -3.76 -6.75 17.13
N ALA A 53 -2.90 -6.84 16.12
CA ALA A 53 -1.78 -7.77 16.18
C ALA A 53 -0.70 -7.17 17.09
N THR A 54 -0.02 -8.01 17.80
CA THR A 54 1.08 -7.62 18.68
C THR A 54 2.23 -7.04 17.84
N GLY A 55 2.37 -5.73 17.86
CA GLY A 55 3.61 -5.04 17.47
C GLY A 55 3.59 -4.27 16.16
N ASP A 56 3.00 -4.77 15.08
CA ASP A 56 3.02 -4.08 13.79
C ASP A 56 1.64 -3.54 13.43
N VAL A 57 1.47 -2.25 13.62
CA VAL A 57 0.31 -1.51 13.12
C VAL A 57 0.51 -1.33 11.61
N GLU A 58 -0.50 -1.68 10.80
CA GLU A 58 -0.47 -1.35 9.38
C GLU A 58 -0.29 0.15 9.21
N LYS A 59 0.81 0.54 8.59
CA LYS A 59 1.10 1.94 8.32
C LYS A 59 0.23 2.45 7.18
N GLY A 60 -0.31 3.64 7.34
CA GLY A 60 -0.90 4.41 6.26
C GLY A 60 0.16 5.06 5.38
N VAL A 61 -0.26 5.90 4.45
CA VAL A 61 0.64 6.78 3.68
C VAL A 61 1.05 7.93 4.60
N GLU A 62 2.30 7.89 5.10
CA GLU A 62 2.89 8.92 5.97
C GLU A 62 3.67 9.95 5.15
N SER A 63 4.27 9.50 4.05
CA SER A 63 5.03 10.32 3.10
C SER A 63 4.87 9.74 1.70
N LEU A 64 5.01 10.57 0.67
CA LEU A 64 4.85 10.14 -0.71
C LEU A 64 5.97 10.71 -1.57
N TYR A 65 6.69 9.84 -2.26
CA TYR A 65 7.82 10.17 -3.10
C TYR A 65 7.54 9.80 -4.56
N LEU A 66 7.95 10.67 -5.47
CA LEU A 66 7.85 10.49 -6.90
C LEU A 66 9.24 10.19 -7.47
N TYR A 67 9.40 9.01 -7.99
CA TYR A 67 10.57 8.60 -8.77
C TYR A 67 10.22 8.77 -10.24
N THR A 68 10.80 9.79 -10.86
CA THR A 68 10.46 10.22 -12.22
C THR A 68 11.51 9.74 -13.22
N PHE A 69 11.04 9.34 -14.40
CA PHE A 69 11.87 8.79 -15.48
C PHE A 69 11.50 9.45 -16.80
N ASN A 70 12.51 9.72 -17.63
CA ASN A 70 12.37 10.28 -18.96
C ASN A 70 11.87 9.23 -19.98
N GLU A 71 11.82 9.61 -21.27
CA GLU A 71 11.39 8.73 -22.37
C GLU A 71 12.30 7.52 -22.55
N ASP A 72 13.59 7.65 -22.28
CA ASP A 72 14.58 6.57 -22.35
C ASP A 72 14.56 5.67 -21.08
N GLY A 73 13.70 5.99 -20.11
CA GLY A 73 13.59 5.29 -18.84
C GLY A 73 14.71 5.63 -17.86
N GLU A 74 15.46 6.72 -18.07
CA GLU A 74 16.49 7.17 -17.16
C GLU A 74 15.88 7.94 -16.00
N PHE A 75 16.43 7.75 -14.80
CA PHE A 75 15.98 8.43 -13.59
C PHE A 75 16.30 9.92 -13.64
N ILE A 76 15.29 10.75 -13.42
CA ILE A 76 15.43 12.21 -13.30
C ILE A 76 15.64 12.55 -11.82
N SER A 77 16.90 12.77 -11.45
CA SER A 77 17.30 13.12 -10.08
C SER A 77 17.02 14.60 -9.77
N PRO A 78 16.73 14.96 -8.52
CA PRO A 78 16.52 14.10 -7.36
C PRO A 78 15.10 13.48 -7.31
N VAL A 79 14.89 12.53 -6.37
CA VAL A 79 13.55 12.09 -6.01
C VAL A 79 12.73 13.27 -5.48
N VAL A 80 11.46 13.33 -5.85
CA VAL A 80 10.57 14.43 -5.47
C VAL A 80 9.64 13.99 -4.35
N GLU A 81 9.65 14.67 -3.23
CA GLU A 81 8.66 14.48 -2.17
C GLU A 81 7.40 15.27 -2.48
N ALA A 82 6.25 14.61 -2.46
CA ALA A 82 4.97 15.25 -2.66
C ALA A 82 4.51 15.96 -1.38
N VAL A 83 3.95 17.14 -1.54
CA VAL A 83 3.42 17.95 -0.44
C VAL A 83 1.93 17.73 -0.32
N VAL A 84 1.43 17.49 0.89
CA VAL A 84 0.00 17.39 1.17
C VAL A 84 -0.68 18.72 0.86
N SER A 85 -1.74 18.70 0.06
CA SER A 85 -2.53 19.86 -0.34
C SER A 85 -4.02 19.51 -0.33
N GLY A 86 -4.74 20.05 0.64
CA GLY A 86 -6.15 19.68 0.85
C GLY A 86 -6.32 18.19 1.09
N ASN A 87 -7.15 17.55 0.27
CA ASN A 87 -7.40 16.10 0.32
C ASN A 87 -6.47 15.29 -0.61
N GLY A 88 -5.42 15.89 -1.14
CA GLY A 88 -4.50 15.25 -2.07
C GLY A 88 -3.07 15.70 -1.88
N TYR A 89 -2.32 15.69 -2.96
CA TYR A 89 -0.89 15.99 -3.00
C TYR A 89 -0.57 16.91 -4.17
N THR A 90 0.50 17.69 -4.00
CA THR A 90 1.14 18.45 -5.08
C THR A 90 2.61 18.09 -5.17
N ALA A 91 3.14 18.11 -6.39
CA ALA A 91 4.57 17.89 -6.63
C ALA A 91 5.01 18.69 -7.85
N SER A 92 6.26 19.19 -7.84
CA SER A 92 6.89 19.82 -9.00
C SER A 92 7.87 18.85 -9.63
N ILE A 93 7.66 18.49 -10.90
CA ILE A 93 8.48 17.51 -11.62
C ILE A 93 8.96 18.06 -12.96
N SER A 94 10.00 17.46 -13.54
CA SER A 94 10.50 17.82 -14.86
C SER A 94 9.46 17.56 -15.97
N LYS A 95 9.40 18.43 -16.97
CA LYS A 95 8.62 18.22 -18.20
C LYS A 95 9.09 17.02 -19.03
N GLU A 96 10.33 16.60 -18.84
CA GLU A 96 10.89 15.42 -19.50
C GLU A 96 10.34 14.10 -18.94
N THR A 97 9.64 14.16 -17.80
CA THR A 97 9.06 12.97 -17.18
C THR A 97 8.07 12.28 -18.10
N ARG A 98 8.20 10.97 -18.24
CA ARG A 98 7.27 10.10 -18.97
C ARG A 98 6.72 8.99 -18.09
N THR A 99 7.46 8.60 -17.07
CA THR A 99 7.00 7.62 -16.09
C THR A 99 7.23 8.12 -14.67
N ILE A 100 6.25 7.91 -13.81
CA ILE A 100 6.33 8.20 -12.38
C ILE A 100 6.04 6.91 -11.62
N HIS A 101 6.94 6.53 -10.73
CA HIS A 101 6.65 5.59 -9.67
C HIS A 101 6.35 6.37 -8.39
N PHE A 102 5.15 6.19 -7.87
CA PHE A 102 4.72 6.73 -6.59
C PHE A 102 5.07 5.72 -5.52
N VAL A 103 5.90 6.11 -4.56
CA VAL A 103 6.36 5.23 -3.47
C VAL A 103 6.05 5.93 -2.16
N ALA A 104 5.11 5.40 -1.40
CA ALA A 104 4.85 5.92 -0.06
C ALA A 104 5.78 5.25 0.94
N ASN A 105 6.19 6.02 1.94
CA ASN A 105 7.00 5.62 3.09
C ASN A 105 8.46 5.23 2.80
N ASP A 106 8.95 5.40 1.57
CA ASP A 106 10.38 5.23 1.27
C ASP A 106 10.90 6.17 0.16
N GLY A 107 11.61 7.23 0.56
CA GLY A 107 12.28 8.18 -0.33
C GLY A 107 13.77 7.88 -0.55
N THR A 108 14.27 6.72 -0.12
CA THR A 108 15.72 6.44 -0.08
C THR A 108 16.22 5.57 -1.23
N LEU A 109 15.35 5.22 -2.18
CA LEU A 109 15.72 4.39 -3.31
C LEU A 109 16.64 5.15 -4.29
N THR A 110 17.53 4.44 -4.93
CA THR A 110 18.48 4.99 -5.89
C THR A 110 18.43 4.24 -7.23
N PRO A 111 17.32 4.35 -7.97
CA PRO A 111 17.23 3.72 -9.28
C PRO A 111 18.11 4.45 -10.28
N SER A 112 18.65 3.74 -11.26
CA SER A 112 19.28 4.35 -12.44
C SER A 112 18.32 4.35 -13.62
N LEU A 113 17.58 3.25 -13.78
CA LEU A 113 16.63 3.04 -14.87
C LEU A 113 15.27 2.60 -14.31
N GLU A 114 14.20 2.95 -15.02
CA GLU A 114 12.83 2.55 -14.70
C GLU A 114 12.69 1.01 -14.65
N SER A 115 13.31 0.32 -15.60
CA SER A 115 13.32 -1.15 -15.64
C SER A 115 13.96 -1.80 -14.42
N GLY A 116 14.82 -1.07 -13.71
CA GLY A 116 15.47 -1.50 -12.47
C GLY A 116 14.58 -1.49 -11.26
N MET A 117 13.49 -0.69 -11.27
CA MET A 117 12.59 -0.55 -10.12
C MET A 117 12.04 -1.89 -9.60
N ALA A 118 11.78 -2.84 -10.51
CA ALA A 118 11.29 -4.16 -10.12
C ALA A 118 12.35 -5.05 -9.46
N SER A 119 13.63 -4.70 -9.57
CA SER A 119 14.75 -5.44 -8.98
C SER A 119 15.25 -4.79 -7.68
N LEU A 120 14.73 -3.61 -7.34
CA LEU A 120 15.04 -2.99 -6.07
C LEU A 120 14.23 -3.65 -4.95
N GLY A 121 14.94 -4.02 -3.88
CA GLY A 121 14.34 -4.58 -2.67
C GLY A 121 14.23 -3.51 -1.58
N THR A 122 13.24 -3.66 -0.72
CA THR A 122 13.10 -2.88 0.52
C THR A 122 12.67 -3.79 1.67
N ASP A 123 13.17 -3.51 2.86
CA ASP A 123 12.71 -4.09 4.12
C ASP A 123 11.60 -3.27 4.79
N LYS A 124 11.13 -2.22 4.11
CA LYS A 124 10.07 -1.33 4.58
C LYS A 124 8.72 -1.72 3.98
N GLN A 125 7.68 -1.52 4.77
CA GLN A 125 6.30 -1.54 4.28
C GLN A 125 6.04 -0.27 3.48
N ILE A 126 5.88 -0.42 2.18
CA ILE A 126 5.61 0.67 1.25
C ILE A 126 4.31 0.45 0.50
N PHE A 127 3.76 1.55 -0.01
CA PHE A 127 2.74 1.50 -1.06
C PHE A 127 3.37 1.97 -2.36
N TRP A 128 3.01 1.34 -3.46
CA TRP A 128 3.55 1.63 -4.76
C TRP A 128 2.44 1.77 -5.81
N GLY A 129 2.58 2.77 -6.68
CA GLY A 129 1.76 2.96 -7.87
C GLY A 129 2.59 3.46 -9.03
N LYS A 130 2.07 3.36 -10.25
CA LYS A 130 2.78 3.80 -11.45
C LYS A 130 1.85 4.53 -12.41
N ARG A 131 2.38 5.58 -13.07
CA ARG A 131 1.76 6.24 -14.20
C ARG A 131 2.78 6.48 -15.29
N THR A 132 2.35 6.30 -16.54
CA THR A 132 3.15 6.59 -17.75
C THR A 132 2.37 7.57 -18.62
N PHE A 133 3.07 8.50 -19.21
CA PHE A 133 2.50 9.60 -20.02
C PHE A 133 3.21 9.71 -21.36
N SER A 134 2.47 10.06 -22.42
CA SER A 134 3.08 10.54 -23.66
C SER A 134 3.61 11.97 -23.49
N GLU A 135 2.87 12.78 -22.72
CA GLU A 135 3.25 14.13 -22.31
C GLU A 135 2.77 14.35 -20.88
N ILE A 136 3.51 15.11 -20.07
CA ILE A 136 3.07 15.48 -18.73
C ILE A 136 2.04 16.61 -18.83
N PRO A 137 0.84 16.45 -18.30
CA PRO A 137 -0.17 17.50 -18.25
C PRO A 137 0.30 18.68 -17.38
N ALA A 138 -0.07 19.90 -17.77
CA ALA A 138 0.42 21.12 -17.12
C ALA A 138 -0.06 21.30 -15.66
N LYS A 139 -1.13 20.64 -15.23
CA LYS A 139 -1.73 20.85 -13.90
C LYS A 139 -2.14 19.58 -13.16
N ASN A 140 -2.50 18.52 -13.83
CA ASN A 140 -3.08 17.33 -13.21
C ASN A 140 -2.44 16.06 -13.76
N ILE A 141 -2.30 15.05 -12.94
CA ILE A 141 -1.99 13.69 -13.38
C ILE A 141 -3.28 13.05 -13.94
N SER A 142 -4.01 13.75 -14.75
CA SER A 142 -5.07 13.12 -15.53
C SER A 142 -4.60 12.96 -16.96
N ASN A 143 -4.84 11.83 -17.53
CA ASN A 143 -4.92 11.66 -18.97
C ASN A 143 -3.67 11.28 -19.76
N ASN A 144 -3.34 10.03 -19.64
CA ASN A 144 -3.29 9.22 -20.86
C ASN A 144 -3.88 7.84 -20.58
N LEU A 145 -4.72 7.76 -19.59
CA LEU A 145 -5.61 6.64 -19.37
C LEU A 145 -6.98 7.06 -19.91
N GLU A 146 -7.73 6.15 -20.45
CA GLU A 146 -9.07 6.32 -21.05
C GLU A 146 -10.10 6.99 -20.11
N ASP A 147 -9.76 7.21 -18.85
CA ASP A 147 -10.56 7.93 -17.85
C ASP A 147 -10.14 9.39 -17.77
N ALA A 148 -10.63 10.20 -18.70
CA ALA A 148 -10.51 11.65 -18.66
C ALA A 148 -11.10 12.19 -17.35
N GLY A 149 -10.24 12.72 -16.46
CA GLY A 149 -10.65 13.38 -15.22
C GLY A 149 -10.30 12.66 -13.93
N ASN A 150 -9.68 11.49 -13.96
CA ASN A 150 -9.25 10.80 -12.75
C ASN A 150 -7.81 11.18 -12.36
N ASN A 151 -7.67 12.10 -11.41
CA ASN A 151 -6.39 12.49 -10.82
C ASN A 151 -5.93 11.54 -9.71
N ASN A 152 -6.59 10.40 -9.58
CA ASN A 152 -6.33 9.44 -8.52
C ASN A 152 -5.26 8.42 -8.94
N VAL A 153 -4.32 8.15 -8.06
CA VAL A 153 -3.28 7.14 -8.25
C VAL A 153 -3.57 5.98 -7.29
N GLU A 154 -3.90 4.84 -7.85
CA GLU A 154 -4.05 3.63 -7.06
C GLU A 154 -2.68 3.12 -6.60
N LEU A 155 -2.56 2.86 -5.31
CA LEU A 155 -1.37 2.31 -4.68
C LEU A 155 -1.62 0.86 -4.25
N LEU A 156 -0.59 0.04 -4.33
CA LEU A 156 -0.59 -1.35 -3.87
C LEU A 156 0.44 -1.51 -2.75
N ARG A 157 0.08 -2.24 -1.71
CA ARG A 157 1.02 -2.63 -0.66
C ARG A 157 2.03 -3.63 -1.18
N ASN A 158 3.27 -3.61 -0.68
CA ASN A 158 4.27 -4.63 -1.01
C ASN A 158 4.22 -5.85 -0.06
N TRP A 159 3.16 -5.99 0.73
CA TRP A 159 2.96 -7.09 1.68
C TRP A 159 1.56 -7.70 1.56
N ALA A 160 1.43 -8.88 2.16
CA ALA A 160 0.18 -9.58 2.35
C ALA A 160 -0.19 -9.66 3.83
N LYS A 161 -1.47 -9.91 4.11
CA LYS A 161 -2.02 -10.13 5.44
C LYS A 161 -2.35 -11.61 5.61
N ILE A 162 -1.98 -12.19 6.74
CA ILE A 162 -2.32 -13.57 7.11
C ILE A 162 -3.07 -13.54 8.44
N THR A 163 -4.24 -14.18 8.49
CA THR A 163 -5.05 -14.29 9.71
C THR A 163 -5.50 -15.73 9.91
N LEU A 164 -5.20 -16.29 11.07
CA LEU A 164 -5.72 -17.60 11.49
C LEU A 164 -7.08 -17.43 12.16
N ASN A 165 -8.11 -18.09 11.61
CA ASN A 165 -9.45 -18.14 12.20
C ASN A 165 -9.78 -19.58 12.60
N LEU A 166 -10.18 -19.79 13.84
CA LEU A 166 -10.61 -21.10 14.29
C LEU A 166 -12.09 -21.30 14.06
N SER A 167 -12.46 -22.43 13.48
CA SER A 167 -13.86 -22.85 13.49
C SER A 167 -14.33 -23.10 14.93
N SER A 168 -15.65 -23.06 15.16
CA SER A 168 -16.23 -23.32 16.47
C SER A 168 -15.81 -24.69 17.01
N GLU A 169 -15.72 -25.70 16.14
CA GLU A 169 -15.26 -27.04 16.54
C GLU A 169 -13.78 -27.06 16.92
N ALA A 170 -12.92 -26.39 16.14
CA ALA A 170 -11.49 -26.28 16.45
C ALA A 170 -11.24 -25.52 17.76
N ALA A 171 -11.98 -24.44 18.02
CA ALA A 171 -11.88 -23.66 19.24
C ALA A 171 -12.25 -24.44 20.51
N VAL A 172 -13.11 -25.43 20.40
CA VAL A 172 -13.44 -26.35 21.52
C VAL A 172 -12.31 -27.33 21.78
N LYS A 173 -11.73 -27.92 20.70
CA LYS A 173 -10.73 -29.01 20.81
C LYS A 173 -9.29 -28.53 21.01
N LEU A 174 -8.98 -27.32 20.54
CA LEU A 174 -7.63 -26.76 20.60
C LEU A 174 -7.54 -25.69 21.68
N LYS A 175 -6.49 -25.75 22.48
CA LYS A 175 -6.18 -24.81 23.57
C LYS A 175 -4.83 -24.17 23.31
N ASN A 176 -4.62 -22.97 23.86
CA ASN A 176 -3.36 -22.24 23.76
C ASN A 176 -2.84 -22.15 22.31
N VAL A 177 -3.77 -21.87 21.38
CA VAL A 177 -3.47 -21.78 19.96
C VAL A 177 -2.71 -20.50 19.66
N SER A 178 -1.65 -20.64 18.91
CA SER A 178 -0.87 -19.53 18.35
C SER A 178 -0.29 -19.95 17.00
N TYR A 179 0.15 -19.00 16.20
CA TYR A 179 0.72 -19.30 14.89
C TYR A 179 1.88 -18.40 14.53
N LEU A 180 2.73 -18.87 13.63
CA LEU A 180 3.93 -18.20 13.13
C LEU A 180 4.07 -18.44 11.64
N ILE A 181 4.61 -17.46 10.94
CA ILE A 181 4.97 -17.57 9.52
C ILE A 181 6.41 -18.08 9.43
N TYR A 182 6.64 -19.06 8.58
CA TYR A 182 7.95 -19.62 8.23
C TYR A 182 8.32 -19.29 6.79
N ASN A 183 9.62 -19.15 6.54
CA ASN A 183 10.16 -18.71 5.26
C ASN A 183 9.55 -17.37 4.83
N GLU A 184 9.45 -16.47 5.78
CA GLU A 184 9.02 -15.10 5.54
C GLU A 184 10.12 -14.34 4.82
N SER A 185 9.79 -13.70 3.69
CA SER A 185 10.74 -12.84 3.00
C SER A 185 11.06 -11.61 3.84
N GLN A 186 12.36 -11.30 3.98
CA GLN A 186 12.81 -10.10 4.68
C GLN A 186 12.87 -8.87 3.77
N LEU A 187 12.70 -9.06 2.46
CA LEU A 187 12.66 -8.00 1.47
C LEU A 187 11.49 -8.19 0.52
N ALA A 188 10.89 -7.08 0.11
CA ALA A 188 9.92 -7.02 -0.97
C ALA A 188 10.46 -6.23 -2.16
N SER A 189 9.94 -6.45 -3.35
CA SER A 189 10.21 -5.56 -4.49
C SER A 189 9.46 -4.23 -4.31
N ILE A 190 10.02 -3.17 -4.88
CA ILE A 190 9.38 -1.86 -4.91
C ILE A 190 8.19 -1.92 -5.86
N SER A 191 8.43 -2.17 -7.14
CA SER A 191 7.38 -2.18 -8.14
C SER A 191 6.79 -3.57 -8.33
N TYR A 192 5.49 -3.61 -8.57
CA TYR A 192 4.82 -4.83 -8.99
C TYR A 192 5.22 -5.13 -10.43
N LYS A 193 5.83 -6.26 -10.63
CA LYS A 193 6.05 -6.84 -11.95
C LYS A 193 5.34 -8.18 -12.00
N ASP A 194 4.80 -8.50 -13.13
CA ASP A 194 3.96 -9.66 -13.36
C ASP A 194 4.39 -10.90 -12.57
N ALA A 195 3.42 -11.52 -11.94
CA ALA A 195 3.57 -12.62 -11.00
C ALA A 195 4.49 -13.74 -11.52
N GLY A 196 5.46 -14.10 -10.71
CA GLY A 196 6.33 -15.26 -10.97
C GLY A 196 7.75 -14.93 -11.43
N LYS A 197 8.15 -13.66 -11.46
CA LYS A 197 9.51 -13.24 -11.86
C LYS A 197 10.15 -12.22 -10.92
N LEU A 198 9.79 -12.22 -9.65
CA LEU A 198 10.51 -11.41 -8.67
C LEU A 198 11.89 -12.00 -8.48
N ASN A 199 12.88 -11.32 -9.01
CA ASN A 199 14.28 -11.61 -8.72
C ASN A 199 14.82 -10.44 -7.92
N ILE A 200 14.58 -10.47 -6.61
CA ILE A 200 15.17 -9.51 -5.69
C ILE A 200 16.56 -10.01 -5.35
N PRO A 201 17.60 -9.27 -5.70
CA PRO A 201 18.95 -9.66 -5.32
C PRO A 201 19.09 -9.78 -3.80
N ASN A 202 19.74 -10.84 -3.34
CA ASN A 202 20.01 -11.10 -1.92
C ASN A 202 18.73 -11.25 -1.06
N GLN A 203 17.65 -11.75 -1.64
CA GLN A 203 16.46 -12.07 -0.86
C GLN A 203 16.83 -13.06 0.26
N ASP A 204 16.51 -12.69 1.50
CA ASP A 204 16.72 -13.50 2.68
C ASP A 204 15.36 -13.91 3.29
N PHE A 205 15.34 -15.06 3.94
CA PHE A 205 14.13 -15.65 4.50
C PHE A 205 14.31 -15.95 5.97
N TYR A 206 13.33 -15.53 6.77
CA TYR A 206 13.26 -15.88 8.17
C TYR A 206 12.75 -17.32 8.32
N ALA A 207 13.64 -18.23 8.65
CA ALA A 207 13.34 -19.63 8.94
C ALA A 207 14.02 -20.03 10.26
N PRO A 208 13.35 -19.86 11.41
CA PRO A 208 13.97 -20.12 12.70
C PRO A 208 14.35 -21.61 12.85
N GLN A 209 15.59 -21.86 13.23
CA GLN A 209 16.12 -23.21 13.45
C GLN A 209 15.67 -23.82 14.79
N ASN A 210 15.33 -22.97 15.73
CA ASN A 210 14.81 -23.34 17.05
C ASN A 210 13.44 -22.73 17.25
N GLU A 211 12.71 -23.18 18.27
CA GLU A 211 11.43 -22.59 18.63
C GLU A 211 11.62 -21.11 18.93
N PRO A 212 10.93 -20.21 18.20
CA PRO A 212 11.03 -18.78 18.41
C PRO A 212 10.49 -18.35 19.75
N ASP A 213 10.89 -17.15 20.17
CA ASP A 213 10.32 -16.49 21.34
C ASP A 213 8.80 -16.40 21.24
N ALA A 214 8.11 -16.51 22.36
CA ALA A 214 6.65 -16.47 22.43
C ALA A 214 6.06 -15.16 21.84
N SER A 215 6.80 -14.07 21.86
CA SER A 215 6.41 -12.79 21.29
C SER A 215 6.30 -12.79 19.74
N LYS A 216 6.90 -13.78 19.09
CA LYS A 216 6.83 -13.95 17.63
C LYS A 216 5.55 -14.64 17.15
N TYR A 217 4.82 -15.27 18.08
CA TYR A 217 3.58 -15.95 17.75
C TYR A 217 2.39 -15.02 17.83
N ALA A 218 1.56 -15.02 16.79
CA ALA A 218 0.25 -14.39 16.79
C ALA A 218 -0.82 -15.35 17.33
N LYS A 219 -1.93 -14.81 17.83
CA LYS A 219 -3.09 -15.58 18.29
C LYS A 219 -4.16 -15.64 17.18
N PRO A 220 -5.06 -16.64 17.26
CA PRO A 220 -6.22 -16.64 16.37
C PRO A 220 -6.99 -15.30 16.40
N GLY A 221 -7.34 -14.78 15.23
CA GLY A 221 -7.98 -13.48 15.05
C GLY A 221 -7.00 -12.29 14.97
N GLU A 222 -5.76 -12.43 15.40
CA GLU A 222 -4.70 -11.45 15.15
C GLU A 222 -4.16 -11.63 13.72
N SER A 223 -3.71 -10.55 13.11
CA SER A 223 -3.14 -10.59 11.76
C SER A 223 -1.62 -10.43 11.80
N VAL A 224 -0.93 -11.13 10.92
CA VAL A 224 0.50 -10.98 10.67
C VAL A 224 0.68 -10.52 9.24
N TYR A 225 1.67 -9.66 9.00
CA TYR A 225 2.00 -9.14 7.68
C TYR A 225 3.32 -9.73 7.24
N THR A 226 3.41 -10.11 5.96
CA THR A 226 4.62 -10.63 5.36
C THR A 226 4.80 -10.05 3.97
N PHE A 227 6.04 -9.81 3.54
CA PHE A 227 6.33 -9.28 2.22
C PHE A 227 5.96 -10.26 1.12
N GLU A 228 5.64 -9.72 -0.05
CA GLU A 228 5.35 -10.55 -1.21
C GLU A 228 6.54 -11.44 -1.56
N HIS A 229 6.22 -12.66 -1.93
CA HIS A 229 7.20 -13.66 -2.23
C HIS A 229 6.60 -14.73 -3.16
N TYR A 230 7.24 -14.93 -4.30
CA TYR A 230 6.84 -15.96 -5.25
C TYR A 230 7.84 -17.10 -5.20
N ASN A 231 7.41 -18.21 -4.64
CA ASN A 231 8.28 -19.35 -4.49
C ASN A 231 7.49 -20.65 -4.63
N GLN A 232 7.94 -21.48 -5.54
CA GLN A 232 7.38 -22.80 -5.77
C GLN A 232 8.23 -23.91 -5.14
N ASP A 233 9.32 -23.55 -4.44
CA ASP A 233 10.36 -24.45 -3.97
C ASP A 233 10.38 -24.63 -2.45
N LYS A 234 11.48 -25.21 -1.97
CA LYS A 234 11.79 -25.48 -0.57
C LYS A 234 11.75 -24.26 0.37
N ASN A 235 11.83 -23.05 -0.19
CA ASN A 235 11.75 -21.78 0.58
C ASN A 235 10.32 -21.24 0.62
N ALA A 236 9.31 -22.00 0.19
CA ALA A 236 7.92 -21.58 0.19
C ALA A 236 7.49 -21.12 1.59
N THR A 237 6.81 -19.98 1.65
CA THR A 237 6.23 -19.46 2.87
C THR A 237 5.07 -20.34 3.32
N PHE A 238 5.03 -20.69 4.59
CA PHE A 238 3.95 -21.47 5.19
C PHE A 238 3.68 -21.01 6.63
N VAL A 239 2.57 -21.44 7.17
CA VAL A 239 2.17 -21.15 8.56
C VAL A 239 2.35 -22.38 9.41
N ILE A 240 2.93 -22.21 10.60
CA ILE A 240 2.95 -23.22 11.65
C ILE A 240 1.96 -22.80 12.74
N ILE A 241 1.00 -23.65 13.01
CA ILE A 241 0.08 -23.53 14.12
C ILE A 241 0.60 -24.38 15.28
N LYS A 242 0.77 -23.76 16.45
CA LYS A 242 1.12 -24.40 17.71
C LYS A 242 -0.14 -24.45 18.57
N ALA A 243 -0.55 -25.63 19.00
CA ALA A 243 -1.74 -25.81 19.81
C ALA A 243 -1.62 -27.02 20.76
N GLN A 244 -2.40 -27.00 21.83
CA GLN A 244 -2.61 -28.16 22.70
C GLN A 244 -3.99 -28.76 22.37
N PHE A 245 -4.03 -30.08 22.21
CA PHE A 245 -5.31 -30.77 22.11
C PHE A 245 -5.99 -30.82 23.48
N ASP A 246 -7.31 -30.84 23.52
CA ASP A 246 -8.08 -30.84 24.78
C ASP A 246 -7.63 -32.01 25.70
N GLY A 247 -7.31 -31.66 26.95
CA GLY A 247 -6.76 -32.57 27.91
C GLY A 247 -5.25 -32.88 27.81
N SER A 248 -4.58 -32.42 26.73
CA SER A 248 -3.12 -32.58 26.56
C SER A 248 -2.35 -31.39 27.16
N LYS A 249 -1.21 -31.71 27.82
CA LYS A 249 -0.22 -30.70 28.22
C LYS A 249 0.88 -30.48 27.17
N THR A 250 0.91 -31.33 26.14
CA THR A 250 1.93 -31.27 25.07
C THR A 250 1.43 -30.47 23.89
N TYR A 251 2.27 -29.61 23.33
CA TYR A 251 1.98 -28.90 22.11
C TYR A 251 2.14 -29.80 20.90
N THR A 252 1.25 -29.65 19.96
CA THR A 252 1.31 -30.20 18.60
C THR A 252 1.45 -29.07 17.60
N TYR A 253 2.17 -29.32 16.54
CA TYR A 253 2.46 -28.35 15.49
C TYR A 253 1.84 -28.81 14.17
N TYR A 254 1.14 -27.91 13.53
CA TYR A 254 0.46 -28.15 12.24
C TYR A 254 1.02 -27.19 11.19
N LYS A 255 1.42 -27.74 10.06
CA LYS A 255 1.84 -26.95 8.91
C LYS A 255 0.66 -26.69 7.99
N ILE A 256 0.49 -25.43 7.57
CA ILE A 256 -0.48 -25.01 6.55
C ILE A 256 0.27 -24.28 5.45
N ASP A 257 0.14 -24.76 4.22
CA ASP A 257 0.67 -24.09 3.04
C ASP A 257 -0.31 -23.00 2.60
N LEU A 258 0.23 -21.87 2.12
CA LEU A 258 -0.58 -20.76 1.62
C LEU A 258 -1.06 -21.08 0.21
N ALA A 259 -2.28 -20.67 -0.12
CA ALA A 259 -2.85 -20.83 -1.45
C ALA A 259 -3.64 -19.60 -1.86
N VAL A 260 -3.41 -19.12 -3.08
CA VAL A 260 -4.19 -18.04 -3.69
C VAL A 260 -5.30 -18.67 -4.53
N LYS A 261 -6.52 -18.21 -4.33
CA LYS A 261 -7.70 -18.64 -5.07
C LYS A 261 -8.20 -17.54 -6.00
N ASP A 262 -8.82 -17.93 -7.10
CA ASP A 262 -9.52 -17.02 -7.99
C ASP A 262 -10.95 -16.70 -7.50
N GLU A 263 -11.68 -15.92 -8.25
CA GLU A 263 -13.06 -15.53 -7.95
C GLU A 263 -14.06 -16.70 -7.87
N ASN A 264 -13.69 -17.87 -8.41
CA ASN A 264 -14.47 -19.10 -8.38
C ASN A 264 -14.02 -20.05 -7.26
N ASP A 265 -13.21 -19.56 -6.30
CA ASP A 265 -12.63 -20.34 -5.20
C ASP A 265 -11.66 -21.46 -5.67
N LYS A 266 -11.19 -21.38 -6.92
CA LYS A 266 -10.23 -22.33 -7.46
C LYS A 266 -8.82 -21.91 -7.11
N VAL A 267 -8.02 -22.84 -6.59
CA VAL A 267 -6.61 -22.61 -6.30
C VAL A 267 -5.85 -22.36 -7.61
N THR A 268 -5.23 -21.20 -7.73
CA THR A 268 -4.47 -20.79 -8.91
C THR A 268 -2.97 -20.81 -8.65
N ARG A 269 -2.55 -20.55 -7.41
CA ARG A 269 -1.16 -20.60 -6.98
C ARG A 269 -1.08 -21.17 -5.57
N VAL A 270 -0.06 -21.97 -5.35
CA VAL A 270 0.26 -22.54 -4.03
C VAL A 270 1.65 -22.02 -3.65
N TYR A 271 1.81 -21.67 -2.38
CA TYR A 271 3.04 -21.15 -1.76
C TYR A 271 3.38 -19.68 -2.07
N ASP A 272 2.75 -19.04 -3.04
CA ASP A 272 3.02 -17.64 -3.34
C ASP A 272 2.38 -16.74 -2.29
N VAL A 273 3.15 -15.79 -1.79
CA VAL A 273 2.65 -14.64 -1.05
C VAL A 273 2.47 -13.48 -2.02
N VAL A 274 1.23 -13.12 -2.30
CA VAL A 274 0.90 -12.06 -3.26
C VAL A 274 0.62 -10.76 -2.51
N ARG A 275 1.27 -9.67 -2.92
CA ARG A 275 1.04 -8.35 -2.33
C ARG A 275 -0.44 -7.99 -2.35
N ASN A 276 -0.84 -7.18 -1.39
CA ASN A 276 -2.23 -6.71 -1.24
C ASN A 276 -3.27 -7.82 -1.07
N TYR A 277 -2.85 -9.07 -0.84
CA TYR A 277 -3.75 -10.20 -0.63
C TYR A 277 -3.96 -10.47 0.86
N ALA A 278 -5.17 -10.94 1.23
CA ALA A 278 -5.49 -11.40 2.58
C ALA A 278 -5.69 -12.93 2.59
N PHE A 279 -4.81 -13.63 3.28
CA PHE A 279 -4.95 -15.06 3.54
C PHE A 279 -5.73 -15.27 4.84
N ASN A 280 -6.90 -15.88 4.74
CA ASN A 280 -7.70 -16.32 5.87
C ASN A 280 -7.56 -17.84 5.98
N ILE A 281 -6.96 -18.33 7.02
CA ILE A 281 -6.65 -19.74 7.26
C ILE A 281 -7.30 -20.23 8.55
#